data_cc68e9883d79d0a6b7de2599e5d7d756
#
_entry.id   cc68e9883d79d0a6b7de2599e5d7d756
#
_cell.length_a   1.000
_cell.length_b   1.000
_cell.length_c   1.000
_cell.angle_alpha   90.00
_cell.angle_beta   90.00
_cell.angle_gamma   90.00
#
_symmetry.space_group_name_H-M   'P 1'
#
loop_
_entity.id
_entity.type
_entity.pdbx_description
1 polymer ?
#
loop_
_entity_poly.entity_id
_entity_poly.type
_entity_poly.pdbx_seq_one_letter_code
_entity_poly.pdbx_strand_id
1 'polypeptide(L)'
;LICARNEADNLSKYLPLIFAQKDVEFEVVIVDDASWDSTADVLEELQASFPQLVVVKISEEQKRTAGKKMALTLGIKRAKYEHLLLTDADCEPESDQWAQRMNIHMQKGLVLGYGAYRKEVGFLNKLIRFDTWSSSSHFLGSALRGRPYIGVGRNMGYSKEIYEEAGGFKRHYHIMSGDDDLLVNQIANKDNCSVCIDEGSFTYTAAPSAYSTWLRVKTRHLTTSPLYKSSTR
;
A
#
# COMPACT_ATOMS: atom_id res chain seq x y z
N LEU A 1 -2.38 -3.12 6.93
CA LEU A 1 -2.70 -1.72 7.18
C LEU A 1 -3.30 -1.10 5.93
N ILE A 2 -4.48 -0.53 6.04
CA ILE A 2 -5.26 0.06 4.95
C ILE A 2 -5.71 1.46 5.36
N CYS A 3 -5.53 2.45 4.50
CA CYS A 3 -6.15 3.76 4.65
C CYS A 3 -7.35 3.84 3.70
N ALA A 4 -8.51 4.18 4.23
CA ALA A 4 -9.75 4.27 3.49
C ALA A 4 -10.35 5.67 3.58
N ARG A 5 -10.94 6.13 2.49
CA ARG A 5 -11.74 7.35 2.43
C ARG A 5 -12.80 7.21 1.36
N ASN A 6 -14.05 7.11 1.78
CA ASN A 6 -15.19 6.85 0.90
C ASN A 6 -15.00 5.57 0.08
N GLU A 7 -14.75 4.47 0.80
CA GLU A 7 -14.40 3.17 0.22
C GLU A 7 -15.40 2.08 0.64
N ALA A 8 -16.65 2.44 0.96
CA ALA A 8 -17.67 1.52 1.46
C ALA A 8 -17.82 0.26 0.59
N ASP A 9 -18.00 0.46 -0.74
CA ASP A 9 -18.18 -0.65 -1.69
C ASP A 9 -16.93 -1.52 -1.80
N ASN A 10 -15.75 -0.90 -1.83
CA ASN A 10 -14.49 -1.62 -1.94
C ASN A 10 -14.18 -2.42 -0.67
N LEU A 11 -14.40 -1.85 0.50
CA LEU A 11 -14.19 -2.54 1.78
C LEU A 11 -15.14 -3.72 1.94
N SER A 12 -16.45 -3.55 1.63
CA SER A 12 -17.42 -4.64 1.64
C SER A 12 -17.00 -5.80 0.73
N LYS A 13 -16.41 -5.49 -0.41
CA LYS A 13 -16.01 -6.47 -1.43
C LYS A 13 -14.68 -7.17 -1.13
N TYR A 14 -13.66 -6.42 -0.74
CA TYR A 14 -12.28 -6.93 -0.69
C TYR A 14 -11.79 -7.29 0.70
N LEU A 15 -12.34 -6.69 1.75
CA LEU A 15 -11.91 -6.98 3.10
C LEU A 15 -12.15 -8.44 3.53
N PRO A 16 -13.27 -9.09 3.15
CA PRO A 16 -13.43 -10.52 3.39
C PRO A 16 -12.32 -11.40 2.79
N LEU A 17 -11.75 -11.02 1.64
CA LEU A 17 -10.63 -11.74 1.01
C LEU A 17 -9.32 -11.57 1.80
N ILE A 18 -9.16 -10.43 2.48
CA ILE A 18 -8.02 -10.20 3.37
C ILE A 18 -8.19 -11.01 4.66
N PHE A 19 -9.40 -11.10 5.21
CA PHE A 19 -9.65 -11.97 6.37
C PHE A 19 -9.54 -13.46 6.07
N ALA A 20 -9.68 -13.87 4.80
CA ALA A 20 -9.51 -15.25 4.35
C ALA A 20 -8.04 -15.70 4.23
N GLN A 21 -7.07 -14.83 4.55
CA GLN A 21 -5.65 -15.18 4.50
C GLN A 21 -5.31 -16.28 5.49
N LYS A 22 -4.45 -17.22 5.05
CA LYS A 22 -4.08 -18.43 5.79
C LYS A 22 -2.59 -18.46 6.14
N ASP A 23 -2.23 -19.37 7.04
CA ASP A 23 -0.86 -19.70 7.41
C ASP A 23 -0.04 -18.52 7.93
N VAL A 24 -0.71 -17.49 8.46
CA VAL A 24 -0.09 -16.33 9.09
C VAL A 24 -1.03 -15.77 10.17
N GLU A 25 -0.48 -15.39 11.31
CA GLU A 25 -1.22 -14.67 12.34
C GLU A 25 -1.18 -13.17 12.04
N PHE A 26 -2.33 -12.51 12.00
CA PHE A 26 -2.43 -11.10 11.64
C PHE A 26 -3.62 -10.39 12.27
N GLU A 27 -3.59 -9.08 12.23
CA GLU A 27 -4.72 -8.18 12.40
C GLU A 27 -4.88 -7.30 11.17
N VAL A 28 -6.06 -6.76 10.96
CA VAL A 28 -6.30 -5.77 9.93
C VAL A 28 -6.54 -4.42 10.60
N VAL A 29 -5.67 -3.46 10.34
CA VAL A 29 -5.84 -2.10 10.83
C VAL A 29 -6.33 -1.23 9.68
N ILE A 30 -7.54 -0.67 9.80
CA ILE A 30 -8.09 0.28 8.84
C ILE A 30 -8.14 1.65 9.47
N VAL A 31 -7.61 2.62 8.74
CA VAL A 31 -7.72 4.03 9.12
C VAL A 31 -8.75 4.70 8.21
N ASP A 32 -9.89 5.05 8.79
CA ASP A 32 -10.92 5.84 8.13
C ASP A 32 -10.52 7.32 8.16
N ASP A 33 -10.08 7.82 7.01
CA ASP A 33 -9.59 9.20 6.83
C ASP A 33 -10.76 10.17 6.57
N ALA A 34 -11.63 10.33 7.57
CA ALA A 34 -12.80 11.21 7.54
C ALA A 34 -13.70 10.94 6.32
N SER A 35 -14.21 9.73 6.20
CA SER A 35 -15.21 9.38 5.19
C SER A 35 -16.57 10.04 5.51
N TRP A 36 -17.33 10.35 4.45
CA TRP A 36 -18.68 10.94 4.54
C TRP A 36 -19.76 10.07 3.85
N ASP A 37 -19.37 8.94 3.27
CA ASP A 37 -20.26 7.90 2.76
C ASP A 37 -20.56 6.84 3.83
N SER A 38 -21.08 5.69 3.44
CA SER A 38 -21.37 4.57 4.35
C SER A 38 -20.14 3.75 4.78
N THR A 39 -18.90 4.25 4.57
CA THR A 39 -17.67 3.55 4.98
C THR A 39 -17.67 3.22 6.48
N ALA A 40 -18.13 4.15 7.33
CA ALA A 40 -18.16 3.94 8.77
C ALA A 40 -19.13 2.82 9.18
N ASP A 41 -20.30 2.76 8.54
CA ASP A 41 -21.31 1.73 8.81
C ASP A 41 -20.83 0.35 8.39
N VAL A 42 -20.20 0.26 7.20
CA VAL A 42 -19.57 -0.97 6.68
C VAL A 42 -18.47 -1.46 7.62
N LEU A 43 -17.64 -0.58 8.14
CA LEU A 43 -16.58 -0.95 9.07
C LEU A 43 -17.14 -1.46 10.41
N GLU A 44 -18.25 -0.90 10.89
CA GLU A 44 -18.92 -1.37 12.11
C GLU A 44 -19.51 -2.78 11.92
N GLU A 45 -20.17 -3.05 10.80
CA GLU A 45 -20.68 -4.38 10.45
C GLU A 45 -19.54 -5.41 10.33
N LEU A 46 -18.45 -5.04 9.68
CA LEU A 46 -17.30 -5.93 9.52
C LEU A 46 -16.57 -6.19 10.86
N GLN A 47 -16.51 -5.20 11.76
CA GLN A 47 -15.95 -5.42 13.11
C GLN A 47 -16.75 -6.42 13.94
N ALA A 48 -18.07 -6.45 13.78
CA ALA A 48 -18.92 -7.43 14.43
C ALA A 48 -18.65 -8.87 13.94
N SER A 49 -18.24 -9.01 12.67
CA SER A 49 -17.98 -10.30 12.04
C SER A 49 -16.51 -10.76 12.17
N PHE A 50 -15.57 -9.82 12.27
CA PHE A 50 -14.12 -10.07 12.27
C PHE A 50 -13.43 -9.43 13.47
N PRO A 51 -13.25 -10.16 14.59
CA PRO A 51 -12.64 -9.62 15.83
C PRO A 51 -11.21 -9.08 15.66
N GLN A 52 -10.50 -9.52 14.62
CA GLN A 52 -9.15 -9.04 14.29
C GLN A 52 -9.14 -7.71 13.52
N LEU A 53 -10.33 -7.11 13.23
CA LEU A 53 -10.42 -5.80 12.62
C LEU A 53 -10.28 -4.69 13.66
N VAL A 54 -9.30 -3.83 13.45
CA VAL A 54 -9.05 -2.63 14.24
C VAL A 54 -9.34 -1.41 13.39
N VAL A 55 -10.29 -0.59 13.80
CA VAL A 55 -10.65 0.65 13.10
C VAL A 55 -10.11 1.86 13.86
N VAL A 56 -9.42 2.74 13.13
CA VAL A 56 -8.95 4.05 13.59
C VAL A 56 -9.71 5.10 12.81
N LYS A 57 -10.50 5.93 13.50
CA LYS A 57 -11.26 7.02 12.87
C LYS A 57 -10.52 8.33 13.01
N ILE A 58 -10.36 9.06 11.91
CA ILE A 58 -9.85 10.44 11.87
C ILE A 58 -11.04 11.37 11.66
N SER A 59 -11.19 12.39 12.51
CA SER A 59 -12.25 13.40 12.32
C SER A 59 -11.85 14.44 11.27
N GLU A 60 -12.85 15.10 10.67
CA GLU A 60 -12.62 16.23 9.74
C GLU A 60 -11.77 17.36 10.37
N GLU A 61 -11.92 17.59 11.68
CA GLU A 61 -11.13 18.59 12.41
C GLU A 61 -9.65 18.21 12.49
N GLN A 62 -9.34 16.92 12.68
CA GLN A 62 -7.98 16.39 12.73
C GLN A 62 -7.31 16.39 11.36
N LYS A 63 -8.09 16.38 10.28
CA LYS A 63 -7.62 16.27 8.90
C LYS A 63 -6.94 17.53 8.36
N ARG A 64 -6.96 18.65 9.04
CA ARG A 64 -6.53 19.96 8.53
C ARG A 64 -5.12 20.06 7.93
N THR A 65 -4.28 19.05 8.07
CA THR A 65 -2.85 19.19 7.72
C THR A 65 -2.15 18.01 7.04
N ALA A 66 -2.69 16.78 6.94
CA ALA A 66 -1.74 15.68 6.77
C ALA A 66 -2.05 14.52 5.82
N GLY A 67 -3.21 14.45 5.18
CA GLY A 67 -3.50 13.41 4.17
C GLY A 67 -3.14 11.97 4.60
N LYS A 68 -2.87 11.10 3.61
CA LYS A 68 -2.61 9.65 3.80
C LYS A 68 -1.44 9.36 4.77
N LYS A 69 -0.42 10.21 4.85
CA LYS A 69 0.72 10.00 5.77
C LYS A 69 0.33 10.08 7.25
N MET A 70 -0.61 10.96 7.60
CA MET A 70 -1.15 10.99 8.95
C MET A 70 -1.94 9.73 9.25
N ALA A 71 -2.81 9.34 8.34
CA ALA A 71 -3.59 8.11 8.47
C ALA A 71 -2.66 6.90 8.67
N LEU A 72 -1.64 6.74 7.83
CA LEU A 72 -0.63 5.69 7.98
C LEU A 72 0.08 5.77 9.34
N THR A 73 0.49 6.98 9.78
CA THR A 73 1.18 7.15 11.08
C THR A 73 0.30 6.70 12.24
N LEU A 74 -0.99 7.01 12.21
CA LEU A 74 -1.93 6.60 13.25
C LEU A 74 -2.17 5.08 13.21
N GLY A 75 -2.33 4.51 12.02
CA GLY A 75 -2.48 3.08 11.82
C GLY A 75 -1.25 2.29 12.29
N ILE A 76 -0.04 2.75 11.96
CA ILE A 76 1.23 2.14 12.41
C ILE A 76 1.33 2.15 13.94
N LYS A 77 1.02 3.26 14.58
CA LYS A 77 1.01 3.36 16.05
C LYS A 77 -0.03 2.45 16.70
N ARG A 78 -1.16 2.23 16.04
CA ARG A 78 -2.24 1.38 16.56
C ARG A 78 -1.98 -0.09 16.35
N ALA A 79 -1.24 -0.46 15.30
CA ALA A 79 -0.93 -1.85 14.96
C ALA A 79 -0.20 -2.56 16.10
N LYS A 80 -0.60 -3.81 16.37
CA LYS A 80 -0.03 -4.67 17.41
C LYS A 80 1.29 -5.31 16.97
N TYR A 81 1.34 -5.76 15.70
CA TYR A 81 2.47 -6.53 15.18
C TYR A 81 3.60 -5.63 14.66
N GLU A 82 4.81 -6.19 14.69
CA GLU A 82 6.03 -5.53 14.20
C GLU A 82 6.05 -5.39 12.68
N HIS A 83 5.66 -6.43 11.97
CA HIS A 83 5.60 -6.43 10.51
C HIS A 83 4.30 -5.81 10.02
N LEU A 84 4.41 -4.82 9.16
CA LEU A 84 3.30 -4.10 8.56
C LEU A 84 3.24 -4.42 7.07
N LEU A 85 2.11 -5.00 6.63
CA LEU A 85 1.81 -5.21 5.21
C LEU A 85 0.77 -4.18 4.78
N LEU A 86 1.07 -3.44 3.73
CA LEU A 86 0.25 -2.35 3.21
C LEU A 86 -0.44 -2.78 1.93
N THR A 87 -1.71 -2.40 1.82
CA THR A 87 -2.50 -2.49 0.59
C THR A 87 -3.54 -1.37 0.58
N ASP A 88 -4.08 -1.03 -0.58
CA ASP A 88 -5.15 -0.03 -0.70
C ASP A 88 -6.54 -0.70 -0.54
N ALA A 89 -7.55 0.08 -0.17
CA ALA A 89 -8.91 -0.42 0.07
C ALA A 89 -9.59 -1.02 -1.18
N ASP A 90 -9.15 -0.61 -2.37
CA ASP A 90 -9.65 -1.07 -3.67
C ASP A 90 -8.86 -2.28 -4.23
N CYS A 91 -7.98 -2.87 -3.42
CA CYS A 91 -7.12 -3.98 -3.82
C CYS A 91 -7.65 -5.33 -3.30
N GLU A 92 -7.56 -6.35 -4.16
CA GLU A 92 -7.76 -7.75 -3.78
C GLU A 92 -6.43 -8.51 -3.80
N PRO A 93 -6.15 -9.36 -2.82
CA PRO A 93 -5.03 -10.28 -2.88
C PRO A 93 -5.28 -11.37 -3.94
N GLU A 94 -4.21 -11.80 -4.62
CA GLU A 94 -4.26 -12.85 -5.65
C GLU A 94 -4.68 -14.22 -5.08
N SER A 95 -4.32 -14.49 -3.84
CA SER A 95 -4.59 -15.77 -3.18
C SER A 95 -4.84 -15.60 -1.68
N ASP A 96 -5.29 -16.66 -1.04
CA ASP A 96 -5.42 -16.77 0.43
C ASP A 96 -4.07 -16.96 1.16
N GLN A 97 -2.97 -16.98 0.43
CA GLN A 97 -1.60 -17.06 0.96
C GLN A 97 -0.78 -15.76 0.72
N TRP A 98 -1.38 -14.71 0.19
CA TRP A 98 -0.71 -13.44 -0.09
C TRP A 98 0.05 -12.88 1.12
N ALA A 99 -0.61 -12.80 2.27
CA ALA A 99 -0.02 -12.25 3.48
C ALA A 99 1.14 -13.11 4.01
N GLN A 100 0.99 -14.43 3.97
CA GLN A 100 2.05 -15.36 4.35
C GLN A 100 3.28 -15.23 3.45
N ARG A 101 3.10 -15.19 2.12
CA ARG A 101 4.19 -15.07 1.15
C ARG A 101 4.95 -13.77 1.34
N MET A 102 4.22 -12.66 1.48
CA MET A 102 4.84 -11.36 1.76
C MET A 102 5.61 -11.36 3.10
N ASN A 103 5.05 -11.99 4.15
CA ASN A 103 5.68 -12.05 5.46
C ASN A 103 6.97 -12.88 5.45
N ILE A 104 7.05 -13.98 4.70
CA ILE A 104 8.27 -14.77 4.54
C ILE A 104 9.42 -13.91 3.99
N HIS A 105 9.14 -13.03 3.07
CA HIS A 105 10.14 -12.13 2.47
C HIS A 105 10.45 -10.88 3.34
N MET A 106 9.71 -10.64 4.43
CA MET A 106 9.91 -9.46 5.29
C MET A 106 11.04 -9.60 6.33
N GLN A 107 11.77 -10.72 6.33
CA GLN A 107 12.84 -11.02 7.31
C GLN A 107 13.97 -9.97 7.35
N LYS A 108 14.14 -9.21 6.29
CA LYS A 108 15.11 -8.11 6.21
C LYS A 108 14.55 -6.74 6.65
N GLY A 109 13.27 -6.68 6.95
CA GLY A 109 12.57 -5.47 7.40
C GLY A 109 11.74 -4.75 6.34
N LEU A 110 12.07 -4.86 5.04
CA LEU A 110 11.31 -4.28 3.92
C LEU A 110 11.06 -5.32 2.85
N VAL A 111 9.82 -5.44 2.36
CA VAL A 111 9.45 -6.27 1.22
C VAL A 111 8.70 -5.44 0.18
N LEU A 112 9.07 -5.62 -1.08
CA LEU A 112 8.41 -5.01 -2.24
C LEU A 112 7.71 -6.10 -3.05
N GLY A 113 6.42 -5.94 -3.30
CA GLY A 113 5.60 -6.83 -4.11
C GLY A 113 5.09 -6.17 -5.38
N TYR A 114 4.40 -6.95 -6.21
CA TYR A 114 3.78 -6.48 -7.43
C TYR A 114 2.29 -6.18 -7.23
N GLY A 115 1.90 -4.93 -7.39
CA GLY A 115 0.51 -4.49 -7.42
C GLY A 115 0.03 -4.26 -8.85
N ALA A 116 -0.79 -5.17 -9.37
CA ALA A 116 -1.24 -5.20 -10.74
C ALA A 116 -2.59 -4.49 -10.94
N TYR A 117 -2.96 -4.26 -12.20
CA TYR A 117 -4.33 -3.95 -12.60
C TYR A 117 -5.02 -5.18 -13.17
N ARG A 118 -6.31 -5.35 -12.87
CA ARG A 118 -7.12 -6.43 -13.43
C ARG A 118 -7.16 -6.37 -14.95
N LYS A 119 -7.20 -7.56 -15.56
CA LYS A 119 -7.38 -7.69 -16.99
C LYS A 119 -8.85 -7.42 -17.34
N GLU A 120 -9.07 -6.38 -18.11
CA GLU A 120 -10.38 -5.99 -18.64
C GLU A 120 -10.29 -5.78 -20.16
N VAL A 121 -11.44 -5.71 -20.80
CA VAL A 121 -11.53 -5.47 -22.24
C VAL A 121 -11.19 -4.01 -22.55
N GLY A 122 -10.45 -3.77 -23.64
CA GLY A 122 -10.15 -2.43 -24.14
C GLY A 122 -8.66 -2.12 -24.25
N PHE A 123 -8.33 -1.18 -25.12
CA PHE A 123 -6.94 -0.79 -25.40
C PHE A 123 -6.32 -0.04 -24.20
N LEU A 124 -7.09 0.83 -23.56
CA LEU A 124 -6.61 1.58 -22.39
C LEU A 124 -6.19 0.64 -21.25
N ASN A 125 -6.99 -0.39 -20.94
CA ASN A 125 -6.64 -1.37 -19.92
C ASN A 125 -5.34 -2.11 -20.27
N LYS A 126 -5.16 -2.51 -21.53
CA LYS A 126 -3.91 -3.14 -21.99
C LYS A 126 -2.71 -2.20 -21.80
N LEU A 127 -2.86 -0.92 -22.15
CA LEU A 127 -1.82 0.09 -22.03
C LEU A 127 -1.45 0.34 -20.57
N ILE A 128 -2.44 0.50 -19.67
CA ILE A 128 -2.22 0.71 -18.24
C ILE A 128 -1.50 -0.50 -17.62
N ARG A 129 -1.92 -1.70 -17.97
CA ARG A 129 -1.30 -2.94 -17.47
C ARG A 129 0.14 -3.08 -17.96
N PHE A 130 0.41 -2.78 -19.22
CA PHE A 130 1.77 -2.81 -19.77
C PHE A 130 2.66 -1.76 -19.09
N ASP A 131 2.19 -0.53 -18.93
CA ASP A 131 2.92 0.54 -18.25
C ASP A 131 3.24 0.17 -16.79
N THR A 132 2.27 -0.43 -16.08
CA THR A 132 2.47 -0.89 -14.70
C THR A 132 3.46 -2.05 -14.63
N TRP A 133 3.34 -3.03 -15.51
CA TRP A 133 4.27 -4.15 -15.58
C TRP A 133 5.70 -3.65 -15.90
N SER A 134 5.86 -2.78 -16.87
CA SER A 134 7.14 -2.20 -17.26
C SER A 134 7.78 -1.43 -16.09
N SER A 135 7.02 -0.54 -15.45
CA SER A 135 7.51 0.24 -14.30
C SER A 135 7.90 -0.67 -13.13
N SER A 136 7.06 -1.68 -12.83
CA SER A 136 7.34 -2.63 -11.75
C SER A 136 8.55 -3.49 -12.04
N SER A 137 8.72 -3.95 -13.29
CA SER A 137 9.91 -4.70 -13.71
C SER A 137 11.20 -3.89 -13.50
N HIS A 138 11.16 -2.58 -13.70
CA HIS A 138 12.30 -1.70 -13.45
C HIS A 138 12.63 -1.58 -11.96
N PHE A 139 11.67 -1.21 -11.11
CA PHE A 139 11.99 -0.98 -9.69
C PHE A 139 12.22 -2.27 -8.90
N LEU A 140 11.44 -3.34 -9.16
CA LEU A 140 11.69 -4.64 -8.53
C LEU A 140 13.00 -5.25 -9.03
N GLY A 141 13.28 -5.17 -10.33
CA GLY A 141 14.55 -5.61 -10.90
C GLY A 141 15.75 -4.79 -10.39
N SER A 142 15.58 -3.51 -10.08
CA SER A 142 16.60 -2.70 -9.40
C SER A 142 16.83 -3.17 -7.95
N ALA A 143 15.75 -3.45 -7.23
CA ALA A 143 15.82 -3.95 -5.86
C ALA A 143 16.52 -5.33 -5.80
N LEU A 144 16.18 -6.25 -6.72
CA LEU A 144 16.87 -7.55 -6.85
C LEU A 144 18.37 -7.41 -7.10
N ARG A 145 18.80 -6.34 -7.76
CA ARG A 145 20.22 -6.02 -7.97
C ARG A 145 20.85 -5.23 -6.81
N GLY A 146 20.17 -5.16 -5.66
CA GLY A 146 20.65 -4.47 -4.46
C GLY A 146 20.54 -2.94 -4.52
N ARG A 147 19.71 -2.39 -5.40
CA ARG A 147 19.48 -0.95 -5.57
C ARG A 147 17.98 -0.60 -5.45
N PRO A 148 17.33 -0.90 -4.30
CA PRO A 148 15.94 -0.54 -4.10
C PRO A 148 15.80 0.99 -4.02
N TYR A 149 14.73 1.55 -4.64
CA TYR A 149 14.51 2.99 -4.65
C TYR A 149 13.04 3.42 -4.64
N ILE A 150 12.12 2.53 -4.99
CA ILE A 150 10.67 2.76 -5.01
C ILE A 150 9.96 1.50 -4.51
N GLY A 151 8.83 1.70 -3.81
CA GLY A 151 7.78 0.72 -3.58
C GLY A 151 6.44 1.28 -3.98
N VAL A 152 5.43 0.44 -4.03
CA VAL A 152 4.05 0.81 -4.34
C VAL A 152 3.16 0.38 -3.19
N GLY A 153 2.43 1.32 -2.59
CA GLY A 153 1.59 1.13 -1.41
C GLY A 153 0.52 0.04 -1.53
N ARG A 154 0.20 -0.35 -2.77
CA ARG A 154 -0.74 -1.44 -3.04
C ARG A 154 -0.24 -2.83 -2.67
N ASN A 155 1.10 -3.04 -2.63
CA ASN A 155 1.70 -4.32 -2.28
C ASN A 155 3.14 -4.15 -1.80
N MET A 156 3.30 -3.76 -0.56
CA MET A 156 4.60 -3.64 0.10
C MET A 156 4.45 -3.84 1.60
N GLY A 157 5.54 -4.12 2.27
CA GLY A 157 5.55 -4.21 3.73
C GLY A 157 6.88 -3.76 4.32
N TYR A 158 6.85 -3.33 5.57
CA TYR A 158 8.03 -2.95 6.33
C TYR A 158 7.83 -3.19 7.83
N SER A 159 8.95 -3.31 8.57
CA SER A 159 8.91 -3.37 10.02
C SER A 159 8.69 -1.98 10.63
N LYS A 160 8.08 -1.92 11.81
CA LYS A 160 7.99 -0.66 12.58
C LYS A 160 9.37 -0.11 12.90
N GLU A 161 10.32 -1.00 13.22
CA GLU A 161 11.71 -0.63 13.53
C GLU A 161 12.32 0.25 12.45
N ILE A 162 12.36 -0.22 11.18
CA ILE A 162 12.97 0.59 10.10
C ILE A 162 12.19 1.87 9.78
N TYR A 163 10.87 1.86 9.98
CA TYR A 163 10.04 3.05 9.86
C TYR A 163 10.38 4.10 10.94
N GLU A 164 10.53 3.66 12.19
CA GLU A 164 10.83 4.53 13.33
C GLU A 164 12.27 5.06 13.30
N GLU A 165 13.25 4.22 12.99
CA GLU A 165 14.65 4.61 12.80
C GLU A 165 14.82 5.70 11.74
N ALA A 166 14.05 5.62 10.67
CA ALA A 166 14.03 6.64 9.63
C ALA A 166 13.34 7.95 10.06
N GLY A 167 12.68 7.97 11.23
CA GLY A 167 11.84 9.07 11.70
C GLY A 167 10.49 9.14 10.99
N GLY A 168 10.03 8.06 10.40
CA GLY A 168 8.77 7.96 9.67
C GLY A 168 8.68 8.94 8.50
N PHE A 169 7.54 9.59 8.36
CA PHE A 169 7.29 10.53 7.27
C PHE A 169 7.83 11.96 7.52
N LYS A 170 8.55 12.24 8.60
CA LYS A 170 8.94 13.61 8.99
C LYS A 170 9.63 14.41 7.89
N ARG A 171 10.52 13.77 7.12
CA ARG A 171 11.33 14.43 6.07
C ARG A 171 10.49 14.95 4.89
N HIS A 172 9.36 14.31 4.60
CA HIS A 172 8.52 14.61 3.45
C HIS A 172 7.04 14.74 3.81
N TYR A 173 6.76 15.08 5.09
CA TYR A 173 5.40 15.22 5.58
C TYR A 173 4.62 16.35 4.88
N HIS A 174 5.32 17.40 4.46
CA HIS A 174 4.76 18.54 3.74
C HIS A 174 4.39 18.23 2.27
N ILE A 175 4.81 17.08 1.74
CA ILE A 175 4.50 16.64 0.37
C ILE A 175 3.23 15.80 0.42
N MET A 176 2.22 16.10 -0.40
CA MET A 176 0.92 15.41 -0.37
C MET A 176 1.00 13.94 -0.81
N SER A 177 1.94 13.60 -1.71
CA SER A 177 2.21 12.24 -2.19
C SER A 177 3.50 11.68 -1.56
N GLY A 178 3.90 10.47 -1.88
CA GLY A 178 5.18 9.91 -1.43
C GLY A 178 5.09 9.18 -0.09
N ASP A 179 3.92 8.65 0.22
CA ASP A 179 3.73 7.77 1.38
C ASP A 179 4.35 6.38 1.17
N ASP A 180 4.52 5.97 -0.07
CA ASP A 180 5.16 4.73 -0.49
C ASP A 180 6.56 4.97 -1.08
N ASP A 181 6.65 5.65 -2.21
CA ASP A 181 7.88 5.81 -2.98
C ASP A 181 8.96 6.62 -2.24
N LEU A 182 8.62 7.78 -1.62
CA LEU A 182 9.59 8.56 -0.86
C LEU A 182 10.00 7.87 0.45
N LEU A 183 9.08 7.15 1.10
CA LEU A 183 9.43 6.35 2.27
C LEU A 183 10.43 5.27 1.88
N VAL A 184 10.13 4.46 0.87
CA VAL A 184 11.04 3.41 0.38
C VAL A 184 12.37 4.02 -0.06
N ASN A 185 12.35 5.12 -0.80
CA ASN A 185 13.58 5.83 -1.20
C ASN A 185 14.43 6.27 0.01
N GLN A 186 13.79 6.59 1.13
CA GLN A 186 14.47 6.98 2.36
C GLN A 186 15.08 5.80 3.11
N ILE A 187 14.31 4.69 3.28
CA ILE A 187 14.65 3.59 4.20
C ILE A 187 15.37 2.42 3.52
N ALA A 188 15.11 2.19 2.21
CA ALA A 188 15.57 1.00 1.53
C ALA A 188 17.08 1.03 1.23
N ASN A 189 17.71 -0.12 1.41
CA ASN A 189 19.07 -0.42 0.99
C ASN A 189 19.21 -1.91 0.62
N LYS A 190 20.39 -2.32 0.16
CA LYS A 190 20.63 -3.71 -0.30
C LYS A 190 20.50 -4.77 0.81
N ASP A 191 20.66 -4.37 2.06
CA ASP A 191 20.73 -5.29 3.20
C ASP A 191 19.36 -5.48 3.87
N ASN A 192 18.49 -4.45 3.80
CA ASN A 192 17.18 -4.47 4.45
C ASN A 192 15.98 -4.69 3.51
N CYS A 193 16.19 -4.81 2.19
CA CYS A 193 15.11 -4.93 1.21
C CYS A 193 15.09 -6.30 0.54
N SER A 194 13.90 -6.86 0.45
CA SER A 194 13.58 -8.08 -0.30
C SER A 194 12.50 -7.80 -1.35
N VAL A 195 12.40 -8.69 -2.34
CA VAL A 195 11.36 -8.64 -3.37
C VAL A 195 10.56 -9.93 -3.32
N CYS A 196 9.25 -9.84 -3.24
CA CYS A 196 8.32 -10.97 -3.33
C CYS A 196 7.57 -10.89 -4.67
N ILE A 197 7.86 -11.85 -5.55
CA ILE A 197 7.18 -12.06 -6.85
C ILE A 197 6.70 -13.50 -7.00
N ASP A 198 6.47 -14.16 -5.88
CA ASP A 198 5.96 -15.52 -5.83
C ASP A 198 4.54 -15.58 -6.39
N GLU A 199 4.16 -16.67 -7.02
CA GLU A 199 2.78 -16.90 -7.46
C GLU A 199 1.84 -16.81 -6.26
N GLY A 200 0.74 -16.07 -6.39
CA GLY A 200 -0.20 -15.83 -5.30
C GLY A 200 0.18 -14.68 -4.35
N SER A 201 1.29 -13.96 -4.59
CA SER A 201 1.72 -12.81 -3.77
C SER A 201 1.31 -11.45 -4.33
N PHE A 202 0.62 -11.40 -5.46
CA PHE A 202 0.24 -10.15 -6.09
C PHE A 202 -1.04 -9.57 -5.49
N THR A 203 -1.24 -8.28 -5.70
CA THR A 203 -2.53 -7.62 -5.47
C THR A 203 -3.07 -7.06 -6.77
N TYR A 204 -4.39 -7.01 -6.90
CA TYR A 204 -5.07 -6.50 -8.09
C TYR A 204 -6.04 -5.39 -7.74
N THR A 205 -6.04 -4.32 -8.53
CA THR A 205 -7.04 -3.25 -8.47
C THR A 205 -7.66 -3.01 -9.85
N ALA A 206 -8.81 -2.32 -9.89
CA ALA A 206 -9.44 -1.91 -11.13
C ALA A 206 -8.62 -0.81 -11.84
N ALA A 207 -8.50 -0.92 -13.15
CA ALA A 207 -7.81 0.13 -13.92
C ALA A 207 -8.72 1.36 -14.10
N PRO A 208 -8.15 2.58 -14.18
CA PRO A 208 -8.89 3.75 -14.60
C PRO A 208 -9.61 3.52 -15.93
N SER A 209 -10.90 3.86 -15.99
CA SER A 209 -11.74 3.70 -17.20
C SER A 209 -11.53 4.81 -18.25
N ALA A 210 -10.88 5.92 -17.88
CA ALA A 210 -10.65 7.05 -18.78
C ALA A 210 -9.16 7.44 -18.83
N TYR A 211 -8.70 7.84 -20.04
CA TYR A 211 -7.35 8.36 -20.26
C TYR A 211 -7.00 9.54 -19.36
N SER A 212 -7.94 10.47 -19.17
CA SER A 212 -7.74 11.64 -18.32
C SER A 212 -7.48 11.27 -16.86
N THR A 213 -8.17 10.28 -16.34
CA THR A 213 -7.97 9.76 -14.97
C THR A 213 -6.61 9.08 -14.86
N TRP A 214 -6.24 8.24 -15.82
CA TRP A 214 -4.93 7.60 -15.86
C TRP A 214 -3.78 8.62 -15.92
N LEU A 215 -3.87 9.61 -16.80
CA LEU A 215 -2.86 10.67 -16.89
C LEU A 215 -2.73 11.47 -15.59
N ARG A 216 -3.85 11.76 -14.91
CA ARG A 216 -3.82 12.42 -13.59
C ARG A 216 -3.06 11.58 -12.55
N VAL A 217 -3.30 10.27 -12.52
CA VAL A 217 -2.56 9.34 -11.63
C VAL A 217 -1.07 9.36 -11.96
N LYS A 218 -0.69 9.28 -13.24
CA LYS A 218 0.71 9.33 -13.68
C LYS A 218 1.38 10.65 -13.32
N THR A 219 0.72 11.78 -13.57
CA THR A 219 1.25 13.11 -13.21
C THR A 219 1.51 13.20 -11.71
N ARG A 220 0.59 12.70 -10.87
CA ARG A 220 0.78 12.66 -9.42
C ARG A 220 2.05 11.86 -9.03
N HIS A 221 2.27 10.69 -9.62
CA HIS A 221 3.47 9.88 -9.34
C HIS A 221 4.76 10.58 -9.80
N LEU A 222 4.71 11.32 -10.91
CA LEU A 222 5.88 12.06 -11.38
C LEU A 222 6.28 13.24 -10.49
N THR A 223 5.39 13.76 -9.63
CA THR A 223 5.72 14.89 -8.74
C THR A 223 6.74 14.54 -7.67
N THR A 224 6.88 13.27 -7.31
CA THR A 224 7.81 12.80 -6.28
C THR A 224 9.18 12.42 -6.85
N SER A 225 9.26 12.05 -8.11
CA SER A 225 10.50 11.57 -8.74
C SER A 225 11.70 12.54 -8.67
N PRO A 226 11.55 13.89 -8.74
CA PRO A 226 12.66 14.82 -8.56
C PRO A 226 13.27 14.79 -7.14
N LEU A 227 12.55 14.23 -6.17
CA LEU A 227 12.93 14.21 -4.75
C LEU A 227 13.69 12.94 -4.35
N TYR A 228 13.85 11.97 -5.27
CA TYR A 228 14.60 10.76 -4.99
C TYR A 228 16.09 11.07 -4.80
N LYS A 229 16.77 10.27 -3.96
CA LYS A 229 18.21 10.38 -3.75
C LYS A 229 18.97 10.41 -5.07
N SER A 230 20.00 11.23 -5.18
CA SER A 230 20.81 11.36 -6.41
C SER A 230 21.50 10.06 -6.84
N SER A 231 21.74 9.14 -5.91
CA SER A 231 22.26 7.79 -6.20
C SER A 231 21.27 6.86 -6.90
N THR A 232 20.00 7.29 -7.04
CA THR A 232 18.91 6.51 -7.64
C THR A 232 18.33 7.15 -8.89
N ARG A 233 18.89 8.29 -9.33
CA ARG A 233 18.54 8.98 -10.58
C ARG A 233 19.30 8.45 -11.77
#